data_d467de412517f8109e543a31b7fe2f6f
#
_entry.id   d467de412517f8109e543a31b7fe2f6f
#
_cell.length_a   1.000
_cell.length_b   1.000
_cell.length_c   1.000
_cell.angle_alpha   90.00
_cell.angle_beta   90.00
_cell.angle_gamma   90.00
#
_symmetry.space_group_name_H-M   'P 1'
#
loop_
_entity.id
_entity.type
_entity.pdbx_description
1 polymer ?
#
loop_
_entity_poly.entity_id
_entity_poly.type
_entity_poly.pdbx_seq_one_letter_code
_entity_poly.pdbx_strand_id
1 'polypeptide(L)'
;IDCHSGPRFTNGGFFAIGTGRDEQHDRIAGGKKYQDSIYQCQNWQDPEHCGHAQYARFEGSDLKGAFKVPSLRNLAGSPSFMHDGRFKSLEEVIDFYINPYEYPLVHTDVTPLRLLPHQRKQLILFLQALNDEYIPPSNPK
;
A
#
# COMPACT_ATOMS: atom_id res chain seq x y z
N ILE A 1 -12.33 -4.84 9.94
CA ILE A 1 -11.67 -4.88 8.60
C ILE A 1 -11.94 -3.53 7.92
N ASP A 2 -11.18 -2.50 8.33
CA ASP A 2 -11.47 -1.15 7.85
C ASP A 2 -10.72 -0.82 6.57
N CYS A 3 -9.48 -1.30 6.40
CA CYS A 3 -8.64 -1.00 5.25
C CYS A 3 -8.91 -1.93 4.05
N HIS A 4 -8.93 -3.25 4.27
CA HIS A 4 -9.12 -4.25 3.22
C HIS A 4 -10.57 -4.74 3.17
N SER A 5 -11.49 -3.90 2.72
CA SER A 5 -12.94 -4.17 2.66
C SER A 5 -13.47 -4.25 1.23
N GLY A 6 -14.71 -4.74 1.10
CA GLY A 6 -15.39 -4.87 -0.19
C GLY A 6 -14.83 -5.96 -1.10
N PRO A 7 -15.39 -6.12 -2.31
CA PRO A 7 -15.08 -7.24 -3.21
C PRO A 7 -13.66 -7.21 -3.75
N ARG A 8 -12.98 -6.06 -3.72
CA ARG A 8 -11.57 -5.91 -4.12
C ARG A 8 -10.60 -6.02 -2.95
N PHE A 9 -11.08 -6.23 -1.72
CA PHE A 9 -10.26 -6.24 -0.51
C PHE A 9 -9.38 -4.99 -0.39
N THR A 10 -9.94 -3.82 -0.68
CA THR A 10 -9.35 -2.49 -0.48
C THR A 10 -10.44 -1.43 -0.40
N ASN A 11 -10.32 -0.51 0.52
CA ASN A 11 -11.15 0.69 0.58
C ASN A 11 -10.57 1.84 -0.26
N GLY A 12 -9.37 1.66 -0.86
CA GLY A 12 -8.66 2.68 -1.62
C GLY A 12 -8.13 3.85 -0.79
N GLY A 13 -8.30 3.82 0.53
CA GLY A 13 -7.80 4.84 1.45
C GLY A 13 -6.29 4.82 1.62
N PHE A 14 -5.78 5.77 2.43
CA PHE A 14 -4.37 5.91 2.73
C PHE A 14 -4.18 5.82 4.24
N PHE A 15 -3.25 4.96 4.67
CA PHE A 15 -2.97 4.72 6.08
C PHE A 15 -1.46 4.58 6.32
N ALA A 16 -1.02 5.05 7.48
CA ALA A 16 0.32 4.83 7.96
C ALA A 16 0.38 3.48 8.68
N ILE A 17 1.14 2.55 8.15
CA ILE A 17 1.31 1.22 8.77
C ILE A 17 2.69 1.03 9.40
N GLY A 18 3.48 2.11 9.49
CA GLY A 18 4.78 2.08 10.13
C GLY A 18 5.91 1.52 9.27
N THR A 19 5.70 1.36 7.97
CA THR A 19 6.72 0.86 7.04
C THR A 19 7.65 1.94 6.49
N GLY A 20 7.38 3.22 6.77
CA GLY A 20 8.29 4.32 6.44
C GLY A 20 9.55 4.29 7.31
N ARG A 21 10.74 4.31 6.71
CA ARG A 21 12.01 4.24 7.44
C ARG A 21 12.62 5.61 7.75
N ASP A 22 12.35 6.60 6.90
CA ASP A 22 12.97 7.91 6.95
C ASP A 22 12.21 8.94 6.10
N GLU A 23 12.69 10.17 6.13
CA GLU A 23 12.12 11.27 5.33
C GLU A 23 12.18 11.04 3.82
N GLN A 24 13.06 10.15 3.33
CA GLN A 24 13.20 9.87 1.89
C GLN A 24 12.03 9.01 1.37
N HIS A 25 11.42 8.24 2.26
CA HIS A 25 10.24 7.43 1.96
C HIS A 25 8.93 8.09 2.41
N ASP A 26 9.02 9.36 2.81
CA ASP A 26 7.86 10.15 3.14
C ASP A 26 7.13 10.56 1.86
N ARG A 27 5.85 10.22 1.79
CA ARG A 27 4.97 10.59 0.69
C ARG A 27 4.91 12.11 0.47
N ILE A 28 5.02 12.91 1.55
CA ILE A 28 5.04 14.37 1.47
C ILE A 28 6.30 14.85 0.76
N ALA A 29 7.47 14.31 1.13
CA ALA A 29 8.74 14.65 0.47
C ALA A 29 8.75 14.22 -0.99
N GLY A 30 8.20 13.04 -1.30
CA GLY A 30 8.00 12.57 -2.67
C GLY A 30 7.05 13.47 -3.46
N GLY A 31 5.97 13.91 -2.83
CA GLY A 31 5.01 14.84 -3.41
C GLY A 31 5.63 16.20 -3.75
N LYS A 32 6.44 16.77 -2.85
CA LYS A 32 7.17 18.01 -3.11
C LYS A 32 8.12 17.88 -4.30
N LYS A 33 8.89 16.78 -4.39
CA LYS A 33 9.73 16.51 -5.56
C LYS A 33 8.92 16.40 -6.86
N TYR A 34 7.72 15.85 -6.78
CA TYR A 34 6.81 15.80 -7.91
C TYR A 34 6.32 17.20 -8.29
N GLN A 35 6.04 18.08 -7.34
CA GLN A 35 5.69 19.49 -7.60
C GLN A 35 6.77 20.25 -8.35
N ASP A 36 8.04 19.93 -8.14
CA ASP A 36 9.20 20.60 -8.75
C ASP A 36 9.63 19.93 -10.08
N SER A 37 8.96 18.88 -10.55
CA SER A 37 9.37 18.12 -11.71
C SER A 37 8.80 18.67 -13.02
N ILE A 38 9.53 18.44 -14.14
CA ILE A 38 9.11 18.85 -15.49
C ILE A 38 7.84 18.13 -16.00
N TYR A 39 7.41 17.07 -15.30
CA TYR A 39 6.17 16.32 -15.61
C TYR A 39 4.95 16.91 -14.93
N GLN A 40 5.09 18.12 -14.37
CA GLN A 40 4.02 18.80 -13.70
C GLN A 40 3.02 19.41 -14.65
N CYS A 41 1.84 19.45 -14.15
CA CYS A 41 0.92 20.50 -14.48
C CYS A 41 1.57 21.86 -14.18
N GLN A 42 1.95 22.61 -15.22
CA GLN A 42 2.64 23.90 -15.08
C GLN A 42 1.80 24.97 -14.39
N ASN A 43 0.52 24.70 -14.20
CA ASN A 43 -0.39 25.57 -13.48
C ASN A 43 -1.40 24.76 -12.67
N TRP A 44 -1.11 24.48 -11.41
CA TRP A 44 -1.99 23.80 -10.47
C TRP A 44 -3.35 24.49 -10.27
N GLN A 45 -3.44 25.75 -10.69
CA GLN A 45 -4.66 26.55 -10.62
C GLN A 45 -5.53 26.41 -11.87
N ASP A 46 -5.05 25.69 -12.89
CA ASP A 46 -5.78 25.44 -14.12
C ASP A 46 -6.24 23.96 -14.20
N PRO A 47 -7.48 23.67 -13.77
CA PRO A 47 -8.00 22.30 -13.75
C PRO A 47 -8.11 21.66 -15.14
N GLU A 48 -8.27 22.43 -16.20
CA GLU A 48 -8.44 21.90 -17.56
C GLU A 48 -7.14 21.26 -18.08
N HIS A 49 -5.99 21.78 -17.65
CA HIS A 49 -4.68 21.28 -18.08
C HIS A 49 -4.06 20.26 -17.10
N CYS A 50 -4.61 20.15 -15.88
CA CYS A 50 -4.01 19.35 -14.82
C CYS A 50 -4.60 17.94 -14.65
N GLY A 51 -5.76 17.65 -15.25
CA GLY A 51 -6.39 16.33 -15.12
C GLY A 51 -6.52 15.89 -13.65
N HIS A 52 -6.12 14.67 -13.35
CA HIS A 52 -6.19 14.13 -11.98
C HIS A 52 -5.18 14.73 -11.00
N ALA A 53 -4.14 15.41 -11.50
CA ALA A 53 -3.10 15.99 -10.65
C ALA A 53 -3.65 17.12 -9.75
N GLN A 54 -4.73 17.79 -10.16
CA GLN A 54 -5.43 18.81 -9.36
C GLN A 54 -5.93 18.29 -8.00
N TYR A 55 -6.16 16.98 -7.87
CA TYR A 55 -6.64 16.35 -6.63
C TYR A 55 -5.51 15.84 -5.74
N ALA A 56 -4.26 16.03 -6.15
CA ALA A 56 -3.13 15.58 -5.36
C ALA A 56 -2.96 16.46 -4.11
N ARG A 57 -2.86 15.82 -2.94
CA ARG A 57 -2.57 16.47 -1.67
C ARG A 57 -1.10 16.27 -1.32
N PHE A 58 -0.42 17.36 -0.98
CA PHE A 58 1.00 17.37 -0.61
C PHE A 58 1.23 17.87 0.82
N GLU A 59 0.16 18.22 1.52
CA GLU A 59 0.19 18.75 2.88
C GLU A 59 -0.82 18.03 3.77
N GLY A 60 -0.47 17.87 5.04
CA GLY A 60 -1.30 17.24 6.06
C GLY A 60 -0.53 16.21 6.86
N SER A 61 -0.63 16.27 8.20
CA SER A 61 0.01 15.29 9.09
C SER A 61 -0.51 13.87 8.91
N ASP A 62 -1.75 13.74 8.42
CA ASP A 62 -2.42 12.48 8.07
C ASP A 62 -1.78 11.77 6.86
N LEU A 63 -0.97 12.48 6.08
CA LEU A 63 -0.27 11.90 4.92
C LEU A 63 1.11 11.35 5.26
N LYS A 64 1.65 11.69 6.44
CA LYS A 64 2.99 11.27 6.83
C LYS A 64 3.04 9.75 7.00
N GLY A 65 3.89 9.08 6.20
CA GLY A 65 4.02 7.62 6.21
C GLY A 65 2.79 6.86 5.69
N ALA A 66 1.77 7.57 5.17
CA ALA A 66 0.55 6.95 4.67
C ALA A 66 0.71 6.48 3.22
N PHE A 67 0.37 5.23 2.97
CA PHE A 67 0.34 4.60 1.66
C PHE A 67 -1.05 4.11 1.31
N LYS A 68 -1.34 4.08 0.00
CA LYS A 68 -2.63 3.58 -0.48
C LYS A 68 -2.78 2.11 -0.15
N VAL A 69 -3.95 1.74 0.39
CA VAL A 69 -4.31 0.35 0.66
C VAL A 69 -4.37 -0.42 -0.66
N PRO A 70 -3.52 -1.42 -0.87
CA PRO A 70 -3.57 -2.26 -2.07
C PRO A 70 -4.72 -3.27 -1.98
N SER A 71 -5.12 -3.83 -3.12
CA SER A 71 -5.96 -5.03 -3.14
C SER A 71 -5.20 -6.22 -2.56
N LEU A 72 -5.92 -7.14 -1.90
CA LEU A 72 -5.37 -8.43 -1.48
C LEU A 72 -5.55 -9.53 -2.53
N ARG A 73 -6.06 -9.21 -3.71
CA ARG A 73 -6.18 -10.18 -4.79
C ARG A 73 -4.86 -10.36 -5.53
N ASN A 74 -4.63 -11.59 -6.00
CA ASN A 74 -3.50 -11.93 -6.86
C ASN A 74 -2.11 -11.68 -6.24
N LEU A 75 -1.96 -12.01 -4.96
CA LEU A 75 -0.71 -11.84 -4.24
C LEU A 75 0.35 -12.88 -4.56
N ALA A 76 -0.03 -14.07 -5.07
CA ALA A 76 0.92 -15.17 -5.31
C ALA A 76 1.98 -14.85 -6.36
N GLY A 77 1.67 -13.95 -7.32
CA GLY A 77 2.63 -13.52 -8.34
C GLY A 77 3.55 -12.37 -7.91
N SER A 78 3.37 -11.84 -6.70
CA SER A 78 4.16 -10.70 -6.23
C SER A 78 5.54 -11.14 -5.75
N PRO A 79 6.64 -10.59 -6.31
CA PRO A 79 8.00 -10.94 -5.88
C PRO A 79 8.35 -10.36 -4.51
N SER A 80 7.57 -9.38 -4.05
CA SER A 80 7.76 -8.72 -2.77
C SER A 80 6.53 -7.94 -2.34
N PHE A 81 6.47 -7.58 -1.07
CA PHE A 81 5.35 -6.92 -0.42
C PHE A 81 5.79 -5.62 0.26
N MET A 82 4.81 -4.77 0.58
CA MET A 82 4.91 -3.39 1.02
C MET A 82 5.40 -2.45 -0.09
N HIS A 83 5.32 -1.13 0.16
CA HIS A 83 5.66 -0.11 -0.84
C HIS A 83 7.14 -0.12 -1.25
N ASP A 84 8.01 -0.62 -0.39
CA ASP A 84 9.48 -0.70 -0.58
C ASP A 84 9.96 -2.14 -0.88
N GLY A 85 9.04 -3.10 -0.98
CA GLY A 85 9.36 -4.48 -1.30
C GLY A 85 10.18 -5.22 -0.23
N ARG A 86 10.10 -4.77 1.04
CA ARG A 86 10.92 -5.30 2.16
C ARG A 86 10.65 -6.75 2.52
N PHE A 87 9.42 -7.19 2.37
CA PHE A 87 9.03 -8.57 2.66
C PHE A 87 8.95 -9.41 1.39
N LYS A 88 9.34 -10.68 1.50
CA LYS A 88 9.41 -11.60 0.37
C LYS A 88 8.36 -12.71 0.44
N SER A 89 7.65 -12.80 1.56
CA SER A 89 6.60 -13.80 1.78
C SER A 89 5.39 -13.21 2.49
N LEU A 90 4.24 -13.87 2.36
CA LEU A 90 3.03 -13.52 3.12
C LEU A 90 3.23 -13.77 4.62
N GLU A 91 4.04 -14.77 4.96
CA GLU A 91 4.42 -15.08 6.33
C GLU A 91 5.08 -13.88 7.01
N GLU A 92 6.06 -13.26 6.37
CA GLU A 92 6.75 -12.06 6.88
C GLU A 92 5.80 -10.87 7.02
N VAL A 93 4.87 -10.70 6.08
CA VAL A 93 3.83 -9.66 6.16
C VAL A 93 2.92 -9.86 7.36
N ILE A 94 2.45 -11.09 7.61
CA ILE A 94 1.58 -11.39 8.74
C ILE A 94 2.35 -11.24 10.06
N ASP A 95 3.61 -11.65 10.12
CA ASP A 95 4.47 -11.50 11.30
C ASP A 95 4.69 -10.01 11.62
N PHE A 96 4.87 -9.17 10.62
CA PHE A 96 4.89 -7.72 10.80
C PHE A 96 3.60 -7.20 11.44
N TYR A 97 2.44 -7.63 11.01
CA TYR A 97 1.17 -7.20 11.61
C TYR A 97 0.91 -7.79 13.00
N ILE A 98 1.51 -8.94 13.33
CA ILE A 98 1.46 -9.52 14.68
C ILE A 98 2.36 -8.73 15.64
N ASN A 99 3.55 -8.35 15.19
CA ASN A 99 4.53 -7.63 16.00
C ASN A 99 5.15 -6.44 15.25
N PRO A 100 4.39 -5.39 14.95
CA PRO A 100 4.88 -4.23 14.23
C PRO A 100 6.00 -3.49 14.98
N TYR A 101 6.10 -3.65 16.30
CA TYR A 101 7.09 -2.95 17.13
C TYR A 101 8.52 -3.48 17.02
N GLU A 102 8.74 -4.63 16.39
CA GLU A 102 10.08 -5.11 16.04
C GLU A 102 10.73 -4.26 14.93
N TYR A 103 9.94 -3.43 14.27
CA TYR A 103 10.41 -2.56 13.20
C TYR A 103 10.44 -1.11 13.68
N PRO A 104 11.44 -0.30 13.28
CA PRO A 104 11.48 1.11 13.65
C PRO A 104 10.29 1.84 13.03
N LEU A 105 9.30 2.15 13.87
CA LEU A 105 8.06 2.82 13.47
C LEU A 105 8.22 4.33 13.64
N VAL A 106 7.86 5.08 12.60
CA VAL A 106 7.73 6.54 12.70
C VAL A 106 6.35 6.90 13.24
N HIS A 107 5.31 6.32 12.66
CA HIS A 107 3.91 6.43 13.05
C HIS A 107 3.15 5.24 12.49
N THR A 108 2.15 4.74 13.21
CA THR A 108 1.30 3.65 12.73
C THR A 108 -0.14 3.78 13.20
N ASP A 109 -1.07 3.59 12.27
CA ASP A 109 -2.51 3.45 12.54
C ASP A 109 -2.90 1.99 12.85
N VAL A 110 -1.92 1.08 12.81
CA VAL A 110 -2.15 -0.36 12.97
C VAL A 110 -2.07 -0.78 14.42
N THR A 111 -3.10 -1.49 14.86
CA THR A 111 -3.08 -2.24 16.13
C THR A 111 -2.55 -3.64 15.87
N PRO A 112 -1.59 -4.16 16.68
CA PRO A 112 -1.05 -5.50 16.53
C PRO A 112 -2.12 -6.58 16.46
N LEU A 113 -2.01 -7.47 15.49
CA LEU A 113 -2.93 -8.60 15.36
C LEU A 113 -2.61 -9.64 16.44
N ARG A 114 -3.66 -10.12 17.11
CA ARG A 114 -3.58 -11.22 18.06
C ARG A 114 -4.13 -12.48 17.40
N LEU A 115 -3.23 -13.27 16.81
CA LEU A 115 -3.57 -14.51 16.12
C LEU A 115 -2.98 -15.72 16.85
N LEU A 116 -3.79 -16.76 17.00
CA LEU A 116 -3.31 -18.07 17.38
C LEU A 116 -2.54 -18.70 16.19
N PRO A 117 -1.59 -19.65 16.44
CA PRO A 117 -0.80 -20.23 15.34
C PRO A 117 -1.64 -20.84 14.20
N HIS A 118 -2.76 -21.47 14.52
CA HIS A 118 -3.66 -22.02 13.50
C HIS A 118 -4.37 -20.91 12.70
N GLN A 119 -4.75 -19.79 13.36
CA GLN A 119 -5.39 -18.66 12.69
C GLN A 119 -4.41 -17.95 11.74
N ARG A 120 -3.14 -17.83 12.13
CA ARG A 120 -2.07 -17.31 11.25
C ARG A 120 -2.01 -18.14 9.96
N LYS A 121 -1.96 -19.48 10.08
CA LYS A 121 -1.95 -20.38 8.93
C LYS A 121 -3.20 -20.26 8.07
N GLN A 122 -4.36 -20.19 8.68
CA GLN A 122 -5.64 -20.03 7.97
C GLN A 122 -5.70 -18.71 7.19
N LEU A 123 -5.19 -17.62 7.78
CA LEU A 123 -5.13 -16.32 7.10
C LEU A 123 -4.23 -16.37 5.87
N ILE A 124 -3.08 -17.01 5.95
CA ILE A 124 -2.19 -17.18 4.80
C ILE A 124 -2.88 -17.99 3.70
N LEU A 125 -3.51 -19.11 4.05
CA LEU A 125 -4.26 -19.92 3.08
C LEU A 125 -5.42 -19.13 2.42
N PHE A 126 -6.11 -18.32 3.21
CA PHE A 126 -7.15 -17.44 2.68
C PHE A 126 -6.58 -16.44 1.66
N LEU A 127 -5.47 -15.77 1.99
CA LEU A 127 -4.82 -14.83 1.07
C LEU A 127 -4.35 -15.52 -0.21
N GLN A 128 -3.85 -16.74 -0.11
CA GLN A 128 -3.47 -17.54 -1.28
C GLN A 128 -4.68 -17.94 -2.15
N ALA A 129 -5.85 -18.16 -1.53
CA ALA A 129 -7.08 -18.46 -2.25
C ALA A 129 -7.68 -17.26 -3.01
N LEU A 130 -7.20 -16.03 -2.76
CA LEU A 130 -7.63 -14.83 -3.49
C LEU A 130 -6.91 -14.63 -4.83
N ASN A 131 -6.22 -15.64 -5.33
CA ASN A 131 -5.56 -15.59 -6.62
C ASN A 131 -6.49 -16.14 -7.72
N ASP A 132 -6.61 -15.38 -8.79
CA ASP A 132 -7.29 -15.82 -10.00
C ASP A 132 -6.31 -16.63 -10.87
N GLU A 133 -6.82 -17.59 -11.61
CA GLU A 133 -6.04 -18.27 -12.64
C GLU A 133 -5.75 -17.25 -13.76
N TYR A 134 -4.47 -16.94 -14.00
CA TYR A 134 -4.11 -16.05 -15.12
C TYR A 134 -4.37 -16.77 -16.44
N ILE A 135 -5.42 -16.37 -17.12
CA ILE A 135 -5.67 -16.77 -18.50
C ILE A 135 -5.05 -15.70 -19.41
N PRO A 136 -3.92 -15.99 -20.09
CA PRO A 136 -3.32 -15.02 -20.99
C PRO A 136 -4.32 -14.70 -22.13
N PRO A 137 -4.40 -13.45 -22.58
CA PRO A 137 -5.25 -13.11 -23.72
C PRO A 137 -4.83 -13.98 -24.89
N SER A 138 -5.82 -14.63 -25.53
CA SER A 138 -5.58 -15.34 -26.78
C SER A 138 -5.04 -14.33 -27.79
N ASN A 139 -3.79 -14.51 -28.24
CA ASN A 139 -3.24 -13.70 -29.31
C ASN A 139 -4.19 -13.79 -30.52
N PRO A 140 -4.84 -12.71 -30.96
CA PRO A 140 -5.52 -12.75 -32.24
C PRO A 140 -4.44 -12.92 -33.31
N LYS A 141 -4.55 -14.00 -34.06
CA LYS A 141 -3.72 -14.22 -35.25
C LYS A 141 -4.01 -13.16 -36.31
#